data_c37d1e519bf230c546411eac0965ec4e
#
_entry.id   c37d1e519bf230c546411eac0965ec4e
#
_cell.length_a   1.000
_cell.length_b   1.000
_cell.length_c   1.000
_cell.angle_alpha   90.00
_cell.angle_beta   90.00
_cell.angle_gamma   90.00
#
_symmetry.space_group_name_H-M   'P 1'
#
loop_
_entity.id
_entity.type
_entity.pdbx_description
1 polymer ?
#
loop_
_entity_poly.entity_id
_entity_poly.type
_entity_poly.pdbx_seq_one_letter_code
_entity_poly.pdbx_strand_id
1 'polypeptide(L)'
;MTQEEKLKELINHVEKLGLKYSRTKFPELHTCHLFVLPYKIAVHICGEKDDEFRKKYKKRIFIHDDISVDDIIHNFDELASKLDWAYEHRDEIRERKQKNLQYSKECWKRHLDRLARREAHEKKISEIKERKEAEKPKRKRKRIVRYEKV
;
A
#
# COMPACT_ATOMS: atom_id res chain seq x y z
N MET A 1 -22.58 -30.69 2.55
CA MET A 1 -22.81 -29.78 1.42
C MET A 1 -21.46 -29.52 0.74
N THR A 2 -21.37 -29.79 -0.54
CA THR A 2 -20.14 -29.57 -1.31
C THR A 2 -19.91 -28.08 -1.57
N GLN A 3 -18.67 -27.69 -1.91
CA GLN A 3 -18.36 -26.31 -2.23
C GLN A 3 -19.18 -25.82 -3.45
N GLU A 4 -19.44 -26.69 -4.41
CA GLU A 4 -20.27 -26.35 -5.58
C GLU A 4 -21.74 -26.14 -5.20
N GLU A 5 -22.26 -26.88 -4.24
CA GLU A 5 -23.61 -26.66 -3.72
C GLU A 5 -23.70 -25.33 -2.98
N LYS A 6 -22.68 -24.99 -2.18
CA LYS A 6 -22.59 -23.68 -1.52
C LYS A 6 -22.53 -22.53 -2.55
N LEU A 7 -21.80 -22.71 -3.64
CA LEU A 7 -21.76 -21.73 -4.72
C LEU A 7 -23.12 -21.55 -5.39
N LYS A 8 -23.87 -22.63 -5.60
CA LYS A 8 -25.24 -22.56 -6.15
C LYS A 8 -26.16 -21.75 -5.24
N GLU A 9 -26.10 -21.97 -3.92
CA GLU A 9 -26.90 -21.21 -2.97
C GLU A 9 -26.56 -19.71 -3.00
N LEU A 10 -25.28 -19.36 -3.12
CA LEU A 10 -24.87 -17.97 -3.31
C LEU A 10 -25.41 -17.40 -4.64
N ILE A 11 -25.37 -18.17 -5.72
CA ILE A 11 -25.95 -17.75 -7.02
C ILE A 11 -27.43 -17.49 -6.89
N ASN A 12 -28.17 -18.39 -6.25
CA ASN A 12 -29.61 -18.20 -5.99
C ASN A 12 -29.87 -16.91 -5.20
N HIS A 13 -29.03 -16.60 -4.22
CA HIS A 13 -29.12 -15.35 -3.46
C HIS A 13 -28.84 -14.12 -4.35
N VAL A 14 -27.79 -14.15 -5.14
CA VAL A 14 -27.44 -13.07 -6.10
C VAL A 14 -28.56 -12.83 -7.11
N GLU A 15 -29.19 -13.89 -7.60
CA GLU A 15 -30.35 -13.81 -8.52
C GLU A 15 -31.57 -13.20 -7.83
N LYS A 16 -31.85 -13.59 -6.58
CA LYS A 16 -32.94 -12.97 -5.79
C LYS A 16 -32.75 -11.47 -5.59
N LEU A 17 -31.50 -11.02 -5.48
CA LEU A 17 -31.17 -9.59 -5.39
C LEU A 17 -31.22 -8.88 -6.76
N GLY A 18 -31.48 -9.60 -7.86
CA GLY A 18 -31.52 -9.03 -9.21
C GLY A 18 -30.17 -8.60 -9.76
N LEU A 19 -29.08 -9.10 -9.19
CA LEU A 19 -27.72 -8.77 -9.60
C LEU A 19 -27.29 -9.61 -10.81
N LYS A 20 -26.51 -9.01 -11.69
CA LYS A 20 -25.89 -9.70 -12.82
C LYS A 20 -24.61 -10.38 -12.40
N TYR A 21 -24.37 -11.57 -12.91
CA TYR A 21 -23.12 -12.30 -12.66
C TYR A 21 -22.61 -12.97 -13.93
N SER A 22 -21.34 -13.31 -13.91
CA SER A 22 -20.68 -14.05 -14.99
C SER A 22 -19.88 -15.22 -14.40
N ARG A 23 -19.92 -16.36 -15.10
CA ARG A 23 -19.05 -17.52 -14.82
C ARG A 23 -17.87 -17.57 -15.78
N THR A 24 -17.70 -16.58 -16.64
CA THR A 24 -16.65 -16.56 -17.65
C THR A 24 -15.28 -16.43 -17.00
N LYS A 25 -14.38 -17.31 -17.42
CA LYS A 25 -12.94 -17.17 -17.14
C LYS A 25 -12.43 -15.96 -17.89
N PHE A 26 -12.04 -14.91 -17.18
CA PHE A 26 -11.35 -13.80 -17.82
C PHE A 26 -9.93 -14.27 -18.17
N PRO A 27 -9.50 -14.18 -19.44
CA PRO A 27 -8.21 -14.74 -19.86
C PRO A 27 -6.99 -14.12 -19.17
N GLU A 28 -7.12 -12.92 -18.64
CA GLU A 28 -6.04 -12.18 -17.96
C GLU A 28 -6.12 -12.25 -16.42
N LEU A 29 -7.16 -12.87 -15.89
CA LEU A 29 -7.43 -12.94 -14.46
C LEU A 29 -7.49 -14.41 -14.07
N HIS A 30 -6.74 -14.79 -13.05
CA HIS A 30 -6.87 -16.09 -12.41
C HIS A 30 -8.34 -16.44 -12.21
N THR A 31 -8.72 -17.64 -12.59
CA THR A 31 -10.09 -18.13 -12.68
C THR A 31 -10.89 -17.86 -11.41
N CYS A 32 -11.84 -16.92 -11.46
CA CYS A 32 -12.90 -16.87 -10.47
C CYS A 32 -14.05 -17.77 -10.92
N HIS A 33 -14.72 -18.41 -9.97
CA HIS A 33 -15.85 -19.27 -10.25
C HIS A 33 -17.13 -18.47 -10.47
N LEU A 34 -17.22 -17.29 -9.87
CA LEU A 34 -18.31 -16.36 -10.03
C LEU A 34 -17.79 -14.92 -9.95
N PHE A 35 -18.30 -14.06 -10.81
CA PHE A 35 -18.01 -12.63 -10.79
C PHE A 35 -19.32 -11.85 -10.79
N VAL A 36 -19.63 -11.14 -9.73
CA VAL A 36 -20.90 -10.42 -9.55
C VAL A 36 -20.75 -8.96 -9.91
N LEU A 37 -21.60 -8.51 -10.83
CA LEU A 37 -21.73 -7.13 -11.25
C LEU A 37 -22.95 -6.47 -10.54
N PRO A 38 -22.93 -5.17 -10.26
CA PRO A 38 -21.94 -4.14 -10.58
C PRO A 38 -20.77 -4.05 -9.59
N TYR A 39 -20.81 -4.80 -8.49
CA TYR A 39 -19.86 -4.69 -7.39
C TYR A 39 -18.45 -5.18 -7.72
N LYS A 40 -18.30 -5.96 -8.78
CA LYS A 40 -17.03 -6.61 -9.15
C LYS A 40 -16.49 -7.52 -8.03
N ILE A 41 -17.40 -8.24 -7.38
CA ILE A 41 -17.07 -9.22 -6.35
C ILE A 41 -16.69 -10.52 -7.03
N ALA A 42 -15.49 -11.02 -6.76
CA ALA A 42 -15.03 -12.31 -7.26
C ALA A 42 -15.21 -13.40 -6.18
N VAL A 43 -15.76 -14.55 -6.56
CA VAL A 43 -15.96 -15.69 -5.68
C VAL A 43 -15.11 -16.87 -6.17
N HIS A 44 -14.34 -17.44 -5.26
CA HIS A 44 -13.44 -18.55 -5.52
C HIS A 44 -13.82 -19.75 -4.66
N ILE A 45 -13.79 -20.94 -5.28
CA ILE A 45 -13.84 -22.22 -4.57
C ILE A 45 -12.41 -22.65 -4.24
N CYS A 46 -12.19 -23.15 -3.04
CA CYS A 46 -10.87 -23.59 -2.54
C CYS A 46 -9.81 -22.49 -2.72
N GLY A 47 -9.77 -21.56 -1.79
CA GLY A 47 -8.87 -20.43 -1.81
C GLY A 47 -7.42 -20.79 -2.09
N GLU A 48 -7.03 -20.87 -3.35
CA GLU A 48 -5.65 -20.74 -3.71
C GLU A 48 -5.22 -19.32 -3.27
N LYS A 49 -4.26 -19.30 -2.35
CA LYS A 49 -3.70 -18.06 -1.78
C LYS A 49 -2.76 -17.45 -2.79
N ASP A 50 -3.29 -16.90 -3.86
CA ASP A 50 -2.52 -16.07 -4.76
C ASP A 50 -2.44 -14.66 -4.17
N ASP A 51 -1.31 -14.36 -3.53
CA ASP A 51 -1.10 -13.08 -2.85
C ASP A 51 -1.06 -11.90 -3.83
N GLU A 52 -0.62 -12.10 -5.06
CA GLU A 52 -0.64 -11.05 -6.09
C GLU A 52 -2.07 -10.69 -6.47
N PHE A 53 -2.89 -11.68 -6.63
CA PHE A 53 -4.29 -11.49 -6.92
C PHE A 53 -5.02 -10.84 -5.73
N ARG A 54 -4.69 -11.17 -4.48
CA ARG A 54 -5.22 -10.51 -3.28
C ARG A 54 -4.89 -9.02 -3.23
N LYS A 55 -3.71 -8.62 -3.65
CA LYS A 55 -3.30 -7.22 -3.71
C LYS A 55 -4.10 -6.44 -4.75
N LYS A 56 -4.42 -7.07 -5.89
CA LYS A 56 -5.10 -6.44 -7.01
C LYS A 56 -6.62 -6.35 -6.81
N TYR A 57 -7.23 -7.36 -6.18
CA TYR A 57 -8.68 -7.44 -5.99
C TYR A 57 -9.04 -7.65 -4.52
N LYS A 58 -9.41 -6.57 -3.86
CA LYS A 58 -9.81 -6.59 -2.44
C LYS A 58 -11.20 -7.18 -2.20
N LYS A 59 -12.00 -7.35 -3.26
CA LYS A 59 -13.41 -7.70 -3.20
C LYS A 59 -13.59 -9.18 -3.56
N ARG A 60 -13.35 -10.06 -2.57
CA ARG A 60 -13.37 -11.50 -2.77
C ARG A 60 -14.06 -12.25 -1.68
N ILE A 61 -14.67 -13.34 -2.09
CA ILE A 61 -15.25 -14.33 -1.20
C ILE A 61 -14.64 -15.68 -1.54
N PHE A 62 -14.20 -16.40 -0.52
CA PHE A 62 -13.64 -17.74 -0.65
C PHE A 62 -14.61 -18.75 -0.04
N ILE A 63 -14.97 -19.77 -0.81
CA ILE A 63 -15.82 -20.88 -0.37
C ILE A 63 -14.91 -22.03 0.01
N HIS A 64 -14.82 -22.30 1.32
CA HIS A 64 -14.10 -23.43 1.90
C HIS A 64 -15.06 -24.49 2.40
N ASP A 65 -14.54 -25.69 2.68
CA ASP A 65 -15.35 -26.76 3.24
C ASP A 65 -15.94 -26.42 4.60
N ASP A 66 -15.19 -25.68 5.41
CA ASP A 66 -15.56 -25.35 6.80
C ASP A 66 -16.52 -24.15 6.93
N ILE A 67 -16.71 -23.35 5.87
CA ILE A 67 -17.59 -22.18 5.93
C ILE A 67 -19.05 -22.58 5.67
N SER A 68 -19.98 -22.05 6.46
CA SER A 68 -21.41 -22.26 6.25
C SER A 68 -21.95 -21.43 5.07
N VAL A 69 -23.08 -21.85 4.50
CA VAL A 69 -23.76 -21.07 3.45
C VAL A 69 -24.24 -19.73 3.99
N ASP A 70 -24.74 -19.70 5.22
CA ASP A 70 -25.21 -18.47 5.86
C ASP A 70 -24.08 -17.46 6.05
N ASP A 71 -22.88 -17.92 6.41
CA ASP A 71 -21.71 -17.06 6.52
C ASP A 71 -21.24 -16.53 5.16
N ILE A 72 -21.32 -17.34 4.12
CA ILE A 72 -20.99 -16.93 2.75
C ILE A 72 -21.93 -15.81 2.29
N ILE A 73 -23.24 -16.00 2.50
CA ILE A 73 -24.28 -15.03 2.15
C ILE A 73 -24.09 -13.76 2.96
N HIS A 74 -23.87 -13.89 4.26
CA HIS A 74 -23.63 -12.75 5.15
C HIS A 74 -22.41 -11.94 4.72
N ASN A 75 -21.29 -12.61 4.41
CA ASN A 75 -20.07 -11.96 3.92
C ASN A 75 -20.30 -11.22 2.59
N PHE A 76 -21.11 -11.81 1.71
CA PHE A 76 -21.48 -11.17 0.46
C PHE A 76 -22.32 -9.91 0.70
N ASP A 77 -23.35 -10.00 1.51
CA ASP A 77 -24.25 -8.88 1.81
C ASP A 77 -23.52 -7.75 2.53
N GLU A 78 -22.62 -8.07 3.47
CA GLU A 78 -21.78 -7.08 4.15
C GLU A 78 -20.86 -6.36 3.17
N LEU A 79 -20.23 -7.10 2.26
CA LEU A 79 -19.36 -6.52 1.24
C LEU A 79 -20.16 -5.65 0.26
N ALA A 80 -21.31 -6.11 -0.20
CA ALA A 80 -22.20 -5.35 -1.07
C ALA A 80 -22.67 -4.04 -0.40
N SER A 81 -23.07 -4.11 0.86
CA SER A 81 -23.49 -2.94 1.64
C SER A 81 -22.36 -1.91 1.81
N LYS A 82 -21.13 -2.36 2.07
CA LYS A 82 -19.95 -1.47 2.13
C LYS A 82 -19.68 -0.79 0.80
N LEU A 83 -19.91 -1.50 -0.31
CA LEU A 83 -19.70 -0.96 -1.65
C LEU A 83 -20.80 0.03 -2.04
N ASP A 84 -22.05 -0.22 -1.66
CA ASP A 84 -23.16 0.71 -1.86
C ASP A 84 -22.90 2.00 -1.08
N TRP A 85 -22.54 1.89 0.19
CA TRP A 85 -22.17 3.04 1.00
C TRP A 85 -21.02 3.85 0.39
N ALA A 86 -19.97 3.16 -0.08
CA ALA A 86 -18.83 3.80 -0.72
C ALA A 86 -19.21 4.49 -2.05
N TYR A 87 -20.19 3.95 -2.78
CA TYR A 87 -20.71 4.56 -3.99
C TYR A 87 -21.49 5.83 -3.68
N GLU A 88 -22.37 5.79 -2.69
CA GLU A 88 -23.17 6.94 -2.24
C GLU A 88 -22.28 8.08 -1.74
N HIS A 89 -21.20 7.75 -1.01
CA HIS A 89 -20.26 8.73 -0.42
C HIS A 89 -18.99 8.94 -1.25
N ARG A 90 -19.02 8.56 -2.54
CA ARG A 90 -17.83 8.61 -3.42
C ARG A 90 -17.16 9.97 -3.49
N ASP A 91 -17.96 11.04 -3.49
CA ASP A 91 -17.45 12.40 -3.64
C ASP A 91 -16.76 12.86 -2.34
N GLU A 92 -17.33 12.56 -1.18
CA GLU A 92 -16.70 12.81 0.13
C GLU A 92 -15.40 12.02 0.29
N ILE A 93 -15.39 10.74 -0.13
CA ILE A 93 -14.20 9.90 -0.11
C ILE A 93 -13.12 10.47 -1.03
N ARG A 94 -13.50 10.96 -2.21
CA ARG A 94 -12.59 11.59 -3.16
C ARG A 94 -11.97 12.86 -2.58
N GLU A 95 -12.78 13.73 -2.00
CA GLU A 95 -12.30 14.96 -1.36
C GLU A 95 -11.35 14.66 -0.19
N ARG A 96 -11.71 13.70 0.66
CA ARG A 96 -10.83 13.27 1.77
C ARG A 96 -9.50 12.74 1.25
N LYS A 97 -9.51 11.92 0.20
CA LYS A 97 -8.29 11.42 -0.44
C LYS A 97 -7.43 12.55 -1.01
N GLN A 98 -8.04 13.54 -1.65
CA GLN A 98 -7.32 14.71 -2.18
C GLN A 98 -6.70 15.54 -1.06
N LYS A 99 -7.44 15.83 0.03
CA LYS A 99 -6.91 16.54 1.21
C LYS A 99 -5.74 15.79 1.84
N ASN A 100 -5.86 14.47 2.00
CA ASN A 100 -4.79 13.63 2.54
C ASN A 100 -3.55 13.62 1.64
N LEU A 101 -3.75 13.56 0.32
CA LEU A 101 -2.65 13.61 -0.65
C LEU A 101 -1.95 14.97 -0.62
N GLN A 102 -2.70 16.07 -0.53
CA GLN A 102 -2.15 17.43 -0.41
C GLN A 102 -1.36 17.57 0.88
N TYR A 103 -1.93 17.14 2.00
CA TYR A 103 -1.23 17.15 3.29
C TYR A 103 0.07 16.33 3.25
N SER A 104 0.05 15.14 2.65
CA SER A 104 1.23 14.30 2.46
C SER A 104 2.31 15.01 1.63
N LYS A 105 1.91 15.67 0.53
CA LYS A 105 2.85 16.48 -0.30
C LYS A 105 3.48 17.62 0.47
N GLU A 106 2.70 18.33 1.28
CA GLU A 106 3.20 19.41 2.12
C GLU A 106 4.17 18.92 3.19
N CYS A 107 3.85 17.81 3.84
CA CYS A 107 4.76 17.17 4.82
C CYS A 107 6.08 16.75 4.17
N TRP A 108 6.02 16.17 2.97
CA TRP A 108 7.20 15.79 2.20
C TRP A 108 8.04 16.99 1.81
N LYS A 109 7.42 18.06 1.34
CA LYS A 109 8.10 19.32 1.03
C LYS A 109 8.83 19.90 2.25
N ARG A 110 8.16 19.96 3.41
CA ARG A 110 8.78 20.39 4.68
C ARG A 110 9.96 19.51 5.09
N HIS A 111 9.88 18.21 4.81
CA HIS A 111 10.96 17.28 5.07
C HIS A 111 12.18 17.58 4.18
N LEU A 112 11.97 17.77 2.88
CA LEU A 112 13.03 18.14 1.93
C LEU A 112 13.68 19.47 2.30
N ASP A 113 12.89 20.47 2.68
CA ASP A 113 13.41 21.78 3.14
C ASP A 113 14.31 21.63 4.38
N ARG A 114 13.92 20.76 5.31
CA ARG A 114 14.77 20.46 6.49
C ARG A 114 16.07 19.78 6.11
N LEU A 115 16.06 18.83 5.18
CA LEU A 115 17.26 18.18 4.70
C LEU A 115 18.19 19.18 4.00
N ALA A 116 17.67 20.01 3.12
CA ALA A 116 18.44 21.04 2.44
C ALA A 116 19.11 22.02 3.43
N ARG A 117 18.41 22.42 4.50
CA ARG A 117 18.97 23.27 5.57
C ARG A 117 20.11 22.58 6.32
N ARG A 118 19.98 21.27 6.60
CA ARG A 118 21.04 20.48 7.25
C ARG A 118 22.28 20.42 6.37
N GLU A 119 22.12 20.07 5.10
CA GLU A 119 23.22 20.01 4.14
C GLU A 119 23.93 21.35 4.00
N ALA A 120 23.18 22.45 3.90
CA ALA A 120 23.74 23.78 3.84
C ALA A 120 24.53 24.16 5.12
N HIS A 121 24.03 23.73 6.28
CA HIS A 121 24.70 23.93 7.58
C HIS A 121 26.00 23.12 7.68
N GLU A 122 25.95 21.85 7.31
CA GLU A 122 27.13 20.98 7.29
C GLU A 122 28.22 21.50 6.36
N LYS A 123 27.82 22.00 5.17
CA LYS A 123 28.75 22.62 4.22
C LYS A 123 29.43 23.85 4.82
N LYS A 124 28.68 24.72 5.49
CA LYS A 124 29.27 25.88 6.18
C LYS A 124 30.24 25.50 7.29
N ILE A 125 29.92 24.45 8.06
CA ILE A 125 30.83 23.94 9.09
C ILE A 125 32.12 23.40 8.47
N SER A 126 32.01 22.66 7.36
CA SER A 126 33.17 22.14 6.63
C SER A 126 34.06 23.27 6.14
N GLU A 127 33.49 24.31 5.50
CA GLU A 127 34.21 25.49 5.02
C GLU A 127 34.94 26.23 6.16
N ILE A 128 34.30 26.38 7.33
CA ILE A 128 34.91 27.00 8.51
C ILE A 128 36.09 26.16 9.04
N LYS A 129 35.94 24.84 9.07
CA LYS A 129 37.03 23.93 9.47
C LYS A 129 38.23 24.04 8.55
N GLU A 130 37.98 24.02 7.24
CA GLU A 130 39.04 24.14 6.23
C GLU A 130 39.80 25.46 6.34
N ARG A 131 39.07 26.58 6.54
CA ARG A 131 39.71 27.91 6.76
C ARG A 131 40.59 27.90 8.01
N LYS A 132 40.09 27.37 9.14
CA LYS A 132 40.84 27.26 10.39
C LYS A 132 42.07 26.37 10.25
N GLU A 133 42.02 25.32 9.45
CA GLU A 133 43.17 24.47 9.19
C GLU A 133 44.20 25.17 8.29
N ALA A 134 43.73 25.91 7.28
CA ALA A 134 44.61 26.70 6.40
C ALA A 134 45.32 27.84 7.15
N GLU A 135 44.68 28.46 8.15
CA GLU A 135 45.22 29.51 8.99
C GLU A 135 46.15 29.03 10.11
N LYS A 136 46.19 27.73 10.40
CA LYS A 136 47.16 27.18 11.37
C LYS A 136 48.58 27.48 10.90
N PRO A 137 49.39 28.26 11.67
CA PRO A 137 50.75 28.52 11.29
C PRO A 137 51.49 27.18 11.15
N LYS A 138 52.14 26.96 10.01
CA LYS A 138 53.00 25.80 9.81
C LYS A 138 54.09 25.85 10.89
N ARG A 139 53.90 25.13 11.98
CA ARG A 139 54.93 25.01 13.05
C ARG A 139 56.21 24.50 12.35
N LYS A 140 57.14 25.43 12.18
CA LYS A 140 58.46 25.06 11.72
C LYS A 140 59.02 24.03 12.73
N ARG A 141 59.15 22.79 12.31
CA ARG A 141 59.85 21.78 13.10
C ARG A 141 61.21 22.35 13.43
N LYS A 142 61.42 22.76 14.68
CA LYS A 142 62.78 23.10 15.14
C LYS A 142 63.59 21.88 15.00
N ARG A 143 64.56 21.90 14.07
CA ARG A 143 65.57 20.89 13.91
C ARG A 143 66.36 20.85 15.22
N ILE A 144 66.23 19.83 16.00
CA ILE A 144 67.04 19.59 17.20
C ILE A 144 68.41 19.19 16.65
N VAL A 145 69.31 20.15 16.62
CA VAL A 145 70.72 19.88 16.35
C VAL A 145 71.26 19.23 17.62
N ARG A 146 71.46 17.93 17.61
CA ARG A 146 72.25 17.21 18.63
C ARG A 146 73.69 17.59 18.45
N TYR A 147 74.21 18.38 19.34
CA TYR A 147 75.65 18.55 19.48
C TYR A 147 76.16 17.24 20.08
N GLU A 148 76.84 16.44 19.27
CA GLU A 148 77.71 15.40 19.79
C GLU A 148 78.88 16.06 20.48
N LYS A 149 79.01 15.87 21.81
CA LYS A 149 80.20 16.21 22.56
C LYS A 149 81.28 15.21 22.19
N VAL A 150 82.38 15.69 21.65
CA VAL A 150 83.66 14.99 21.50
C VAL A 150 84.29 14.86 22.83
#